data_bfead82cf9f22d7a6e27af85b4f8c41d
#
_entry.id   bfead82cf9f22d7a6e27af85b4f8c41d
#
_cell.length_a   1.000
_cell.length_b   1.000
_cell.length_c   1.000
_cell.angle_alpha   90.00
_cell.angle_beta   90.00
_cell.angle_gamma   90.00
#
_symmetry.space_group_name_H-M   'P 1'
#
loop_
_entity.id
_entity.type
_entity.pdbx_description
1 polymer ?
#
loop_
_entity_poly.entity_id
_entity_poly.type
_entity_poly.pdbx_seq_one_letter_code
_entity_poly.pdbx_strand_id
1 'polypeptide(L)'
;VPTYEIIAGFGMLNSYGGLIFPLIASATATFLFRQFFMTVPDELAEAARVDGAKPLRFFWDILIPMSRMNIAALFVILFIYGWNQYLWPLLVTTSTDVETIMIGIVKMLGSQGDTEWHLVMATTVLALLPPVAIVILMQRWFVKGLVETEK
;
A
#
# COMPACT_ATOMS: atom_id res chain seq x y z
N VAL A 1 14.54 9.27 16.12
CA VAL A 1 13.49 8.31 15.79
C VAL A 1 14.13 6.98 15.46
N PRO A 2 13.87 5.90 16.22
CA PRO A 2 14.61 4.64 16.12
C PRO A 2 14.67 4.04 14.70
N THR A 3 13.57 4.10 13.95
CA THR A 3 13.52 3.58 12.58
C THR A 3 14.49 4.29 11.63
N TYR A 4 14.64 5.61 11.79
CA TYR A 4 15.60 6.38 10.99
C TYR A 4 17.05 5.95 11.28
N GLU A 5 17.39 5.78 12.56
CA GLU A 5 18.73 5.36 12.99
C GLU A 5 19.10 3.98 12.42
N ILE A 6 18.15 3.05 12.39
CA ILE A 6 18.34 1.73 11.81
C ILE A 6 18.60 1.84 10.29
N ILE A 7 17.78 2.60 9.57
CA ILE A 7 17.93 2.78 8.12
C ILE A 7 19.24 3.51 7.78
N ALA A 8 19.61 4.52 8.57
CA ALA A 8 20.90 5.21 8.44
C ALA A 8 22.09 4.27 8.73
N GLY A 9 21.99 3.44 9.76
CA GLY A 9 22.99 2.45 10.13
C GLY A 9 23.23 1.39 9.05
N PHE A 10 22.19 1.03 8.28
CA PHE A 10 22.32 0.15 7.10
C PHE A 10 22.79 0.87 5.83
N GLY A 11 23.05 2.18 5.87
CA GLY A 11 23.45 2.95 4.69
C GLY A 11 22.35 3.07 3.62
N MET A 12 21.08 2.94 4.02
CA MET A 12 19.92 2.92 3.10
C MET A 12 19.28 4.31 2.91
N LEU A 13 19.91 5.39 3.40
CA LEU A 13 19.46 6.75 3.10
C LEU A 13 19.58 7.02 1.60
N ASN A 14 18.70 7.85 1.06
CA ASN A 14 18.63 8.15 -0.38
C ASN A 14 18.48 6.92 -1.27
N SER A 15 17.74 5.90 -0.80
CA SER A 15 17.48 4.69 -1.57
C SER A 15 16.00 4.29 -1.52
N TYR A 16 15.55 3.61 -2.57
CA TYR A 16 14.20 3.02 -2.58
C TYR A 16 14.01 1.99 -1.45
N GLY A 17 15.08 1.28 -1.06
CA GLY A 17 15.04 0.35 0.07
C GLY A 17 14.71 1.06 1.39
N GLY A 18 15.35 2.18 1.67
CA GLY A 18 15.07 2.99 2.86
C GLY A 18 13.67 3.58 2.89
N LEU A 19 13.08 3.88 1.72
CA LEU A 19 11.70 4.33 1.60
C LEU A 19 10.69 3.20 1.85
N ILE A 20 10.93 2.01 1.31
CA ILE A 20 9.95 0.92 1.21
C ILE A 20 9.98 0.00 2.43
N PHE A 21 11.17 -0.49 2.86
CA PHE A 21 11.26 -1.53 3.89
C PHE A 21 10.56 -1.19 5.22
N PRO A 22 10.65 0.02 5.77
CA PRO A 22 9.94 0.35 7.00
C PRO A 22 8.41 0.38 6.85
N LEU A 23 7.91 0.55 5.64
CA LEU A 23 6.47 0.67 5.34
C LEU A 23 5.82 -0.67 4.92
N ILE A 24 6.61 -1.70 4.59
CA ILE A 24 6.08 -3.02 4.21
C ILE A 24 5.29 -3.65 5.35
N ALA A 25 5.75 -3.54 6.59
CA ALA A 25 5.09 -4.09 7.76
C ALA A 25 3.89 -3.21 8.15
N SER A 26 2.71 -3.59 7.68
CA SER A 26 1.47 -2.88 8.00
C SER A 26 0.66 -3.63 9.06
N ALA A 27 0.50 -3.03 10.24
CA ALA A 27 -0.38 -3.55 11.29
C ALA A 27 -1.84 -3.63 10.81
N THR A 28 -2.30 -2.65 10.03
CA THR A 28 -3.65 -2.65 9.43
C THR A 28 -3.86 -3.85 8.51
N ALA A 29 -2.89 -4.15 7.64
CA ALA A 29 -2.97 -5.30 6.75
C ALA A 29 -3.01 -6.61 7.55
N THR A 30 -2.13 -6.76 8.53
CA THR A 30 -2.09 -7.95 9.40
C THR A 30 -3.41 -8.14 10.14
N PHE A 31 -3.97 -7.07 10.70
CA PHE A 31 -5.25 -7.13 11.40
C PHE A 31 -6.41 -7.53 10.47
N LEU A 32 -6.53 -6.91 9.31
CA LEU A 32 -7.60 -7.20 8.36
C LEU A 32 -7.51 -8.62 7.80
N PHE A 33 -6.30 -9.10 7.47
CA PHE A 33 -6.13 -10.49 7.05
C PHE A 33 -6.45 -11.48 8.17
N ARG A 34 -6.04 -11.19 9.39
CA ARG A 34 -6.40 -12.02 10.55
C ARG A 34 -7.90 -12.09 10.73
N GLN A 35 -8.63 -10.96 10.67
CA GLN A 35 -10.09 -10.95 10.77
C GLN A 35 -10.74 -11.78 9.67
N PHE A 36 -10.26 -11.63 8.43
CA PHE A 36 -10.77 -12.42 7.32
C PHE A 36 -10.52 -13.92 7.52
N PHE A 37 -9.32 -14.33 7.90
CA PHE A 37 -8.99 -15.74 8.10
C PHE A 37 -9.79 -16.39 9.24
N MET A 38 -10.20 -15.61 10.23
CA MET A 38 -11.10 -16.09 11.30
C MET A 38 -12.55 -16.34 10.80
N THR A 39 -12.93 -15.86 9.62
CA THR A 39 -14.23 -16.14 9.01
C THR A 39 -14.21 -17.36 8.09
N VAL A 40 -13.03 -17.89 7.79
CA VAL A 40 -12.87 -19.09 6.96
C VAL A 40 -13.28 -20.30 7.76
N PRO A 41 -14.23 -21.14 7.27
CA PRO A 41 -14.68 -22.35 7.98
C PRO A 41 -13.54 -23.35 8.17
N ASP A 42 -13.47 -23.97 9.36
CA ASP A 42 -12.43 -24.96 9.70
C ASP A 42 -12.54 -26.22 8.82
N GLU A 43 -13.75 -26.53 8.34
CA GLU A 43 -14.04 -27.67 7.46
C GLU A 43 -13.21 -27.63 6.17
N LEU A 44 -12.91 -26.44 5.64
CA LEU A 44 -12.05 -26.30 4.46
C LEU A 44 -10.60 -26.72 4.76
N ALA A 45 -10.11 -26.40 5.95
CA ALA A 45 -8.78 -26.81 6.37
C ALA A 45 -8.72 -28.33 6.64
N GLU A 46 -9.79 -28.90 7.21
CA GLU A 46 -9.91 -30.33 7.46
C GLU A 46 -10.02 -31.12 6.15
N ALA A 47 -10.86 -30.69 5.22
CA ALA A 47 -10.98 -31.29 3.90
C ALA A 47 -9.63 -31.29 3.14
N ALA A 48 -8.93 -30.17 3.14
CA ALA A 48 -7.62 -30.08 2.52
C ALA A 48 -6.58 -31.03 3.16
N ARG A 49 -6.66 -31.26 4.48
CA ARG A 49 -5.81 -32.25 5.16
C ARG A 49 -6.14 -33.68 4.75
N VAL A 50 -7.42 -33.99 4.62
CA VAL A 50 -7.88 -35.34 4.14
C VAL A 50 -7.37 -35.59 2.72
N ASP A 51 -7.38 -34.54 1.86
CA ASP A 51 -6.83 -34.57 0.50
C ASP A 51 -5.28 -34.61 0.47
N GLY A 52 -4.60 -34.62 1.63
CA GLY A 52 -3.14 -34.62 1.73
C GLY A 52 -2.46 -33.32 1.37
N ALA A 53 -3.18 -32.21 1.36
CA ALA A 53 -2.61 -30.89 1.07
C ALA A 53 -1.72 -30.41 2.23
N LYS A 54 -0.50 -30.00 1.91
CA LYS A 54 0.40 -29.34 2.87
C LYS A 54 -0.09 -27.91 3.19
N PRO A 55 0.27 -27.31 4.35
CA PRO A 55 -0.18 -25.98 4.73
C PRO A 55 0.09 -24.89 3.68
N LEU A 56 1.23 -24.93 3.01
CA LEU A 56 1.57 -23.99 1.94
C LEU A 56 0.67 -24.15 0.71
N ARG A 57 0.30 -25.39 0.36
CA ARG A 57 -0.62 -25.66 -0.74
C ARG A 57 -2.02 -25.15 -0.41
N PHE A 58 -2.52 -25.40 0.81
CA PHE A 58 -3.78 -24.83 1.29
C PHE A 58 -3.78 -23.30 1.22
N PHE A 59 -2.68 -22.66 1.64
CA PHE A 59 -2.54 -21.22 1.57
C PHE A 59 -2.66 -20.68 0.13
N TRP A 60 -1.90 -21.26 -0.83
CA TRP A 60 -1.88 -20.78 -2.21
C TRP A 60 -3.12 -21.15 -3.02
N ASP A 61 -3.64 -22.36 -2.84
CA ASP A 61 -4.71 -22.90 -3.69
C ASP A 61 -6.11 -22.53 -3.16
N ILE A 62 -6.24 -22.26 -1.85
CA ILE A 62 -7.54 -22.01 -1.21
C ILE A 62 -7.59 -20.60 -0.58
N LEU A 63 -6.70 -20.29 0.37
CA LEU A 63 -6.78 -19.03 1.12
C LEU A 63 -6.53 -17.80 0.25
N ILE A 64 -5.54 -17.80 -0.61
CA ILE A 64 -5.23 -16.66 -1.49
C ILE A 64 -6.37 -16.37 -2.46
N PRO A 65 -6.92 -17.36 -3.20
CA PRO A 65 -8.08 -17.12 -4.08
C PRO A 65 -9.31 -16.60 -3.33
N MET A 66 -9.60 -17.12 -2.14
CA MET A 66 -10.71 -16.64 -1.31
C MET A 66 -10.47 -15.20 -0.81
N SER A 67 -9.21 -14.83 -0.56
CA SER A 67 -8.81 -13.52 -0.03
C SER A 67 -8.71 -12.43 -1.09
N ARG A 68 -8.88 -12.74 -2.39
CA ARG A 68 -8.60 -11.78 -3.48
C ARG A 68 -9.30 -10.43 -3.33
N MET A 69 -10.51 -10.40 -2.78
CA MET A 69 -11.24 -9.15 -2.54
C MET A 69 -10.59 -8.33 -1.42
N ASN A 70 -10.18 -8.99 -0.33
CA ASN A 70 -9.46 -8.34 0.78
C ASN A 70 -8.08 -7.87 0.34
N ILE A 71 -7.39 -8.65 -0.49
CA ILE A 71 -6.10 -8.25 -1.10
C ILE A 71 -6.29 -6.99 -1.94
N ALA A 72 -7.34 -6.97 -2.79
CA ALA A 72 -7.65 -5.82 -3.62
C ALA A 72 -7.98 -4.57 -2.79
N ALA A 73 -8.80 -4.72 -1.75
CA ALA A 73 -9.14 -3.63 -0.82
C ALA A 73 -7.92 -3.08 -0.10
N LEU A 74 -7.09 -3.97 0.46
CA LEU A 74 -5.85 -3.59 1.12
C LEU A 74 -4.86 -2.92 0.18
N PHE A 75 -4.74 -3.42 -1.05
CA PHE A 75 -3.89 -2.79 -2.05
C PHE A 75 -4.26 -1.32 -2.27
N VAL A 76 -5.56 -1.01 -2.45
CA VAL A 76 -6.03 0.38 -2.61
C VAL A 76 -5.71 1.22 -1.38
N ILE A 77 -6.04 0.71 -0.18
CA ILE A 77 -5.80 1.43 1.07
C ILE A 77 -4.31 1.72 1.26
N LEU A 78 -3.46 0.71 1.12
CA LEU A 78 -2.02 0.84 1.33
C LEU A 78 -1.35 1.66 0.23
N PHE A 79 -1.85 1.58 -1.01
CA PHE A 79 -1.37 2.42 -2.10
C PHE A 79 -1.65 3.90 -1.83
N ILE A 80 -2.90 4.25 -1.46
CA ILE A 80 -3.27 5.64 -1.15
C ILE A 80 -2.47 6.14 0.06
N TYR A 81 -2.30 5.29 1.09
CA TYR A 81 -1.50 5.62 2.27
C TYR A 81 -0.03 5.89 1.90
N GLY A 82 0.58 4.99 1.13
CA GLY A 82 1.98 5.13 0.68
C GLY A 82 2.18 6.31 -0.26
N TRP A 83 1.22 6.55 -1.19
CA TRP A 83 1.26 7.67 -2.11
C TRP A 83 1.25 9.03 -1.41
N ASN A 84 0.48 9.15 -0.34
CA ASN A 84 0.37 10.40 0.44
C ASN A 84 1.44 10.53 1.53
N GLN A 85 2.41 9.62 1.61
CA GLN A 85 3.51 9.71 2.57
C GLN A 85 4.38 10.94 2.29
N TYR A 86 4.55 11.77 3.33
CA TYR A 86 5.37 12.97 3.28
C TYR A 86 6.52 12.92 4.30
N LEU A 87 6.21 12.68 5.58
CA LEU A 87 7.18 12.80 6.66
C LEU A 87 8.31 11.77 6.56
N TRP A 88 7.99 10.51 6.25
CA TRP A 88 9.00 9.48 6.13
C TRP A 88 9.95 9.72 4.95
N PRO A 89 9.47 9.95 3.72
CA PRO A 89 10.32 10.34 2.62
C PRO A 89 11.18 11.59 2.91
N LEU A 90 10.60 12.61 3.53
CA LEU A 90 11.32 13.83 3.87
C LEU A 90 12.53 13.58 4.79
N LEU A 91 12.43 12.61 5.70
CA LEU A 91 13.52 12.26 6.61
C LEU A 91 14.61 11.42 5.92
N VAL A 92 14.23 10.53 5.00
CA VAL A 92 15.13 9.52 4.42
C VAL A 92 15.76 9.98 3.12
N THR A 93 15.10 10.90 2.39
CA THR A 93 15.60 11.39 1.09
C THR A 93 16.15 12.82 1.22
N THR A 94 17.43 12.98 0.91
CA THR A 94 18.11 14.27 0.86
C THR A 94 18.54 14.65 -0.56
N SER A 95 18.48 13.68 -1.51
CA SER A 95 18.78 13.89 -2.93
C SER A 95 17.49 14.00 -3.75
N THR A 96 17.53 14.80 -4.82
CA THR A 96 16.41 15.02 -5.73
C THR A 96 16.02 13.77 -6.53
N ASP A 97 16.93 12.81 -6.68
CA ASP A 97 16.73 11.63 -7.55
C ASP A 97 15.71 10.62 -7.01
N VAL A 98 15.48 10.63 -5.69
CA VAL A 98 14.57 9.70 -5.00
C VAL A 98 13.44 10.42 -4.26
N GLU A 99 13.25 11.71 -4.54
CA GLU A 99 12.17 12.49 -3.92
C GLU A 99 10.79 12.01 -4.39
N THR A 100 9.84 12.00 -3.46
CA THR A 100 8.45 11.70 -3.78
C THR A 100 7.73 12.95 -4.29
N ILE A 101 6.65 12.75 -5.06
CA ILE A 101 5.85 13.85 -5.61
C ILE A 101 5.30 14.77 -4.51
N MET A 102 5.00 14.23 -3.33
CA MET A 102 4.51 15.03 -2.18
C MET A 102 5.58 16.00 -1.68
N ILE A 103 6.85 15.58 -1.62
CA ILE A 103 7.96 16.46 -1.27
C ILE A 103 8.11 17.56 -2.33
N GLY A 104 8.03 17.19 -3.62
CA GLY A 104 8.12 18.15 -4.71
C GLY A 104 7.07 19.25 -4.64
N ILE A 105 5.80 18.87 -4.40
CA ILE A 105 4.70 19.83 -4.25
C ILE A 105 4.94 20.79 -3.05
N VAL A 106 5.34 20.24 -1.90
CA VAL A 106 5.60 21.06 -0.71
C VAL A 106 6.78 22.02 -0.92
N LYS A 107 7.83 21.60 -1.62
CA LYS A 107 8.95 22.48 -1.98
C LYS A 107 8.53 23.64 -2.88
N MET A 108 7.60 23.39 -3.82
CA MET A 108 7.04 24.47 -4.65
C MET A 108 6.30 25.53 -3.84
N LEU A 109 5.65 25.14 -2.73
CA LEU A 109 4.96 26.06 -1.82
C LEU A 109 5.93 26.85 -0.93
N GLY A 110 7.09 26.26 -0.58
CA GLY A 110 8.07 26.82 0.34
C GLY A 110 9.15 27.71 -0.32
N SER A 111 9.17 27.86 -1.65
CA SER A 111 10.13 28.72 -2.33
C SER A 111 9.88 30.18 -1.95
N GLN A 112 10.86 30.79 -1.26
CA GLN A 112 10.80 32.24 -0.86
C GLN A 112 10.83 33.09 -2.12
N GLY A 113 9.69 33.64 -2.47
CA GLY A 113 9.49 34.45 -3.66
C GLY A 113 8.09 34.30 -4.22
N ASP A 114 7.88 34.61 -5.46
CA ASP A 114 6.59 34.46 -6.12
C ASP A 114 6.28 32.97 -6.30
N THR A 115 5.43 32.42 -5.41
CA THR A 115 4.90 31.04 -5.59
C THR A 115 4.08 31.02 -6.86
N GLU A 116 4.54 30.26 -7.85
CA GLU A 116 3.83 30.07 -9.12
C GLU A 116 2.63 29.14 -8.92
N TRP A 117 1.54 29.68 -8.39
CA TRP A 117 0.33 28.93 -8.04
C TRP A 117 -0.22 28.08 -9.17
N HIS A 118 -0.07 28.51 -10.43
CA HIS A 118 -0.50 27.76 -11.59
C HIS A 118 0.29 26.45 -11.76
N LEU A 119 1.60 26.44 -11.47
CA LEU A 119 2.41 25.22 -11.50
C LEU A 119 2.08 24.31 -10.34
N VAL A 120 1.91 24.85 -9.13
CA VAL A 120 1.52 24.07 -7.94
C VAL A 120 0.19 23.36 -8.18
N MET A 121 -0.81 24.09 -8.69
CA MET A 121 -2.13 23.52 -8.98
C MET A 121 -2.06 22.45 -10.09
N ALA A 122 -1.33 22.72 -11.18
CA ALA A 122 -1.14 21.75 -12.26
C ALA A 122 -0.45 20.47 -11.77
N THR A 123 0.62 20.61 -10.99
CA THR A 123 1.34 19.45 -10.41
C THR A 123 0.46 18.67 -9.45
N THR A 124 -0.34 19.33 -8.62
CA THR A 124 -1.27 18.69 -7.70
C THR A 124 -2.34 17.91 -8.45
N VAL A 125 -2.90 18.44 -9.52
CA VAL A 125 -3.88 17.71 -10.37
C VAL A 125 -3.23 16.48 -11.01
N LEU A 126 -2.00 16.62 -11.53
CA LEU A 126 -1.26 15.46 -12.07
C LEU A 126 -0.96 14.42 -11.00
N ALA A 127 -0.63 14.85 -9.78
CA ALA A 127 -0.37 13.94 -8.65
C ALA A 127 -1.61 13.17 -8.19
N LEU A 128 -2.81 13.66 -8.45
CA LEU A 128 -4.07 12.97 -8.16
C LEU A 128 -4.40 11.87 -9.17
N LEU A 129 -3.85 11.92 -10.39
CA LEU A 129 -4.20 10.96 -11.45
C LEU A 129 -3.92 9.49 -11.08
N PRO A 130 -2.75 9.10 -10.52
CA PRO A 130 -2.49 7.71 -10.18
C PRO A 130 -3.43 7.15 -9.10
N PRO A 131 -3.69 7.82 -7.96
CA PRO A 131 -4.68 7.36 -6.99
C PRO A 131 -6.09 7.22 -7.57
N VAL A 132 -6.55 8.21 -8.33
CA VAL A 132 -7.87 8.19 -8.97
C VAL A 132 -7.96 7.04 -9.96
N ALA A 133 -6.94 6.83 -10.81
CA ALA A 133 -6.90 5.73 -11.77
C ALA A 133 -7.00 4.36 -11.06
N ILE A 134 -6.25 4.16 -9.96
CA ILE A 134 -6.30 2.91 -9.21
C ILE A 134 -7.68 2.70 -8.60
N VAL A 135 -8.30 3.71 -8.00
CA VAL A 135 -9.64 3.61 -7.43
C VAL A 135 -10.65 3.24 -8.51
N ILE A 136 -10.62 3.89 -9.68
CA ILE A 136 -11.53 3.61 -10.80
C ILE A 136 -11.33 2.17 -11.34
N LEU A 137 -10.10 1.73 -11.49
CA LEU A 137 -9.79 0.37 -11.96
C LEU A 137 -10.27 -0.69 -10.96
N MET A 138 -10.06 -0.43 -9.67
CA MET A 138 -10.36 -1.40 -8.61
C MET A 138 -11.84 -1.42 -8.21
N GLN A 139 -12.61 -0.34 -8.43
CA GLN A 139 -14.04 -0.30 -8.10
C GLN A 139 -14.84 -1.44 -8.78
N ARG A 140 -14.44 -1.84 -9.99
CA ARG A 140 -15.10 -2.95 -10.71
C ARG A 140 -14.95 -4.28 -9.99
N TRP A 141 -13.85 -4.49 -9.27
CA TRP A 141 -13.58 -5.69 -8.48
C TRP A 141 -14.43 -5.70 -7.20
N PHE A 142 -14.59 -4.53 -6.56
CA PHE A 142 -15.45 -4.39 -5.37
C PHE A 142 -16.92 -4.66 -5.69
N VAL A 143 -17.43 -4.07 -6.77
CA VAL A 143 -18.84 -4.26 -7.19
C VAL A 143 -19.13 -5.73 -7.50
N LYS A 144 -18.24 -6.42 -8.23
CA LYS A 144 -18.41 -7.85 -8.52
C LYS A 144 -18.45 -8.70 -7.25
N GLY A 145 -17.58 -8.42 -6.27
CA GLY A 145 -17.54 -9.19 -5.03
C GLY A 145 -18.79 -9.02 -4.15
N LEU A 146 -19.36 -7.83 -4.12
CA LEU A 146 -20.61 -7.59 -3.38
C LEU A 146 -21.80 -8.34 -3.99
N VAL A 147 -21.87 -8.38 -5.32
CA VAL A 147 -22.96 -9.07 -6.04
C VAL A 147 -22.86 -10.60 -5.96
N GLU A 148 -21.63 -11.14 -5.91
CA GLU A 148 -21.42 -12.59 -5.76
C GLU A 148 -21.74 -13.11 -4.34
N THR A 149 -21.74 -12.25 -3.34
CA THR A 149 -22.00 -12.62 -1.93
C THR A 149 -23.51 -12.70 -1.62
N GLU A 150 -24.37 -12.13 -2.47
CA GLU A 150 -25.83 -12.17 -2.31
C GLU A 150 -26.53 -13.34 -3.03
N LYS A 151 -25.79 -14.24 -3.64
CA LYS A 151 -26.31 -15.50 -4.23
C LYS A 151 -25.89 -16.71 -3.41
#